data_e11fd7caf28e87fde0aa44d3e2d7a89e
#
_entry.id   e11fd7caf28e87fde0aa44d3e2d7a89e
#
_cell.length_a   1.000
_cell.length_b   1.000
_cell.length_c   1.000
_cell.angle_alpha   90.00
_cell.angle_beta   90.00
_cell.angle_gamma   90.00
#
_symmetry.space_group_name_H-M   'P 1'
#
loop_
_entity.id
_entity.type
_entity.pdbx_description
1 polymer ?
#
loop_
_entity_poly.entity_id
_entity_poly.type
_entity_poly.pdbx_seq_one_letter_code
_entity_poly.pdbx_strand_id
1 'polypeptide(L)'
;MCTAATYRTKDFYMGRTLDYEFSYGEEVTVMPRRYPLAFRYEGTLAEHYAIIGMAHVAQDYPLYYDAVNEKGLGMAGLNFVGNACYAPEAAAGRRNAAQFEFIPWVLSQCATLAEARALLAQLNLTGQPFSSRFPAAQLHWLIADETGAIVVESVAGGVKVYDDPAGVLTNNPPFPQQMFSLNNYMHLSPRQPENLFSAALPLSTYSRGMGALGLPGDLSSASRFARVAFTRLNSRSGEGEADSVGQFFHILGSVEQQRGCCQVGDDGYEI
;
A
#
# COMPACT_ATOMS: atom_id res chain seq x y z
N MET A 1 6.32 2.93 9.97
CA MET A 1 5.03 3.28 9.28
C MET A 1 5.21 3.17 7.78
N CYS A 2 4.13 3.18 6.99
CA CYS A 2 4.25 2.96 5.55
C CYS A 2 3.14 3.70 4.81
N THR A 3 3.40 4.09 3.56
CA THR A 3 2.38 4.65 2.67
C THR A 3 2.57 4.08 1.28
N ALA A 4 1.57 3.41 0.73
CA ALA A 4 1.56 2.97 -0.66
C ALA A 4 0.61 3.85 -1.47
N ALA A 5 0.97 4.11 -2.72
CA ALA A 5 0.16 4.90 -3.63
C ALA A 5 0.28 4.37 -5.06
N THR A 6 -0.73 4.69 -5.85
CA THR A 6 -0.73 4.51 -7.30
C THR A 6 -0.73 5.89 -7.97
N TYR A 7 -0.21 5.98 -9.18
CA TYR A 7 -0.31 7.18 -9.99
C TYR A 7 -0.47 6.80 -11.46
N ARG A 8 -1.37 7.44 -12.14
CA ARG A 8 -1.62 7.18 -13.56
C ARG A 8 -1.49 8.46 -14.38
N THR A 9 -0.64 8.39 -15.38
CA THR A 9 -0.50 9.40 -16.43
C THR A 9 -0.78 8.70 -17.77
N LYS A 10 0.15 8.75 -18.72
CA LYS A 10 0.14 7.85 -19.87
C LYS A 10 0.37 6.40 -19.43
N ASP A 11 1.29 6.20 -18.48
CA ASP A 11 1.64 4.91 -17.92
C ASP A 11 1.13 4.80 -16.46
N PHE A 12 1.22 3.60 -15.89
CA PHE A 12 0.81 3.31 -14.52
C PHE A 12 2.03 3.15 -13.62
N TYR A 13 1.97 3.75 -12.45
CA TYR A 13 3.01 3.73 -11.43
C TYR A 13 2.42 3.27 -10.10
N MET A 14 3.15 2.44 -9.39
CA MET A 14 2.86 2.03 -8.03
C MET A 14 4.16 2.03 -7.22
N GLY A 15 4.09 2.47 -5.98
CA GLY A 15 5.23 2.47 -5.08
C GLY A 15 4.82 2.77 -3.65
N ARG A 16 5.81 2.77 -2.76
CA ARG A 16 5.56 3.01 -1.35
C ARG A 16 6.76 3.66 -0.66
N THR A 17 6.52 4.26 0.53
CA THR A 17 7.54 4.49 1.55
C THR A 17 7.61 3.26 2.46
N LEU A 18 8.81 2.80 2.79
CA LEU A 18 9.06 1.69 3.72
C LEU A 18 9.71 2.28 4.98
N ASP A 19 8.87 2.76 5.89
CA ASP A 19 9.32 3.52 7.05
C ASP A 19 9.40 2.61 8.28
N TYR A 20 10.63 2.36 8.75
CA TYR A 20 10.94 1.53 9.92
C TYR A 20 12.05 2.17 10.75
N GLU A 21 12.16 1.76 12.01
CA GLU A 21 13.19 2.17 12.93
C GLU A 21 14.55 1.52 12.65
N PHE A 22 14.61 0.50 11.83
CA PHE A 22 15.84 -0.21 11.43
C PHE A 22 15.66 -0.92 10.08
N SER A 23 16.76 -1.22 9.40
CA SER A 23 16.77 -2.03 8.19
C SER A 23 16.65 -3.52 8.52
N TYR A 24 15.81 -4.22 7.75
CA TYR A 24 15.73 -5.69 7.78
C TYR A 24 16.72 -6.35 6.81
N GLY A 25 17.60 -5.57 6.16
CA GLY A 25 18.45 -6.06 5.09
C GLY A 25 17.66 -6.33 3.81
N GLU A 26 16.73 -5.43 3.53
CA GLU A 26 15.90 -5.45 2.33
C GLU A 26 16.74 -5.16 1.09
N GLU A 27 16.44 -5.88 0.02
CA GLU A 27 17.12 -5.75 -1.27
C GLU A 27 16.15 -5.89 -2.43
N VAL A 28 16.52 -5.31 -3.58
CA VAL A 28 15.77 -5.51 -4.82
C VAL A 28 15.98 -6.93 -5.30
N THR A 29 14.92 -7.71 -5.26
CA THR A 29 14.93 -9.14 -5.58
C THR A 29 14.14 -9.42 -6.83
N VAL A 30 14.78 -10.08 -7.81
CA VAL A 30 14.15 -10.56 -9.03
C VAL A 30 13.90 -12.06 -8.91
N MET A 31 12.66 -12.49 -9.04
CA MET A 31 12.29 -13.89 -9.18
C MET A 31 11.97 -14.15 -10.65
N PRO A 32 12.85 -14.83 -11.40
CA PRO A 32 12.64 -15.08 -12.82
C PRO A 32 11.54 -16.11 -13.04
N ARG A 33 10.95 -16.12 -14.24
CA ARG A 33 10.07 -17.21 -14.68
C ARG A 33 10.74 -18.57 -14.44
N ARG A 34 9.98 -19.57 -14.04
CA ARG A 34 10.46 -20.93 -13.77
C ARG A 34 11.42 -21.07 -12.57
N TYR A 35 11.55 -20.05 -11.74
CA TYR A 35 12.13 -20.25 -10.41
C TYR A 35 11.18 -21.16 -9.61
N PRO A 36 11.65 -22.26 -8.99
CA PRO A 36 10.76 -23.18 -8.28
C PRO A 36 10.22 -22.50 -7.01
N LEU A 37 9.05 -21.91 -7.15
CA LEU A 37 8.38 -21.17 -6.06
C LEU A 37 7.54 -22.14 -5.24
N ALA A 38 8.00 -22.42 -4.02
CA ALA A 38 7.31 -23.32 -3.10
C ALA A 38 6.31 -22.57 -2.23
N PHE A 39 5.06 -23.01 -2.21
CA PHE A 39 4.00 -22.50 -1.34
C PHE A 39 3.69 -23.49 -0.22
N ARG A 40 3.30 -22.98 0.92
CA ARG A 40 3.02 -23.78 2.13
C ARG A 40 1.97 -24.85 1.91
N TYR A 41 0.95 -24.54 1.12
CA TYR A 41 -0.22 -25.40 0.94
C TYR A 41 -0.43 -25.91 -0.49
N GLU A 42 0.11 -25.25 -1.46
CA GLU A 42 -0.16 -25.55 -2.88
C GLU A 42 1.02 -26.22 -3.60
N GLY A 43 2.08 -26.55 -2.84
CA GLY A 43 3.28 -27.20 -3.41
C GLY A 43 4.14 -26.22 -4.20
N THR A 44 4.92 -26.75 -5.14
CA THR A 44 5.87 -25.94 -5.94
C THR A 44 5.26 -25.57 -7.28
N LEU A 45 5.21 -24.27 -7.55
CA LEU A 45 4.82 -23.72 -8.85
C LEU A 45 6.08 -23.58 -9.71
N ALA A 46 6.16 -24.39 -10.78
CA ALA A 46 7.32 -24.42 -11.68
C ALA A 46 7.24 -23.37 -12.80
N GLU A 47 6.05 -22.93 -13.17
CA GLU A 47 5.83 -21.92 -14.20
C GLU A 47 4.93 -20.81 -13.65
N HIS A 48 5.43 -19.58 -13.70
CA HIS A 48 4.77 -18.41 -13.16
C HIS A 48 5.30 -17.14 -13.81
N TYR A 49 4.64 -16.00 -13.56
CA TYR A 49 5.14 -14.71 -13.98
C TYR A 49 6.41 -14.34 -13.23
N ALA A 50 7.34 -13.67 -13.92
CA ALA A 50 8.49 -13.06 -13.27
C ALA A 50 8.02 -11.92 -12.34
N ILE A 51 8.68 -11.79 -11.19
CA ILE A 51 8.37 -10.81 -10.15
C ILE A 51 9.65 -10.05 -9.82
N ILE A 52 9.52 -8.74 -9.63
CA ILE A 52 10.57 -7.88 -9.07
C ILE A 52 9.99 -7.05 -7.94
N GLY A 53 10.72 -6.90 -6.86
CA GLY A 53 10.27 -6.09 -5.73
C GLY A 53 11.31 -5.97 -4.64
N MET A 54 10.95 -5.28 -3.58
CA MET A 54 11.76 -5.17 -2.37
C MET A 54 11.46 -6.36 -1.46
N ALA A 55 12.48 -7.12 -1.08
CA ALA A 55 12.34 -8.31 -0.25
C ALA A 55 13.48 -8.46 0.76
N HIS A 56 13.21 -9.20 1.83
CA HIS A 56 14.24 -9.85 2.62
C HIS A 56 14.38 -11.30 2.14
N VAL A 57 15.54 -11.70 1.66
CA VAL A 57 15.78 -13.07 1.21
C VAL A 57 16.23 -13.93 2.40
N ALA A 58 15.45 -14.95 2.71
CA ALA A 58 15.73 -15.91 3.78
C ALA A 58 15.61 -17.34 3.26
N GLN A 59 16.66 -18.16 3.42
CA GLN A 59 16.66 -19.56 2.97
C GLN A 59 16.29 -19.69 1.48
N ASP A 60 16.85 -18.85 0.63
CA ASP A 60 16.58 -18.76 -0.81
C ASP A 60 15.11 -18.44 -1.15
N TYR A 61 14.32 -17.92 -0.18
CA TYR A 61 12.94 -17.51 -0.37
C TYR A 61 12.79 -15.99 -0.21
N PRO A 62 12.19 -15.29 -1.19
CA PRO A 62 11.99 -13.84 -1.11
C PRO A 62 10.73 -13.52 -0.27
N LEU A 63 10.94 -12.94 0.90
CA LEU A 63 9.89 -12.36 1.73
C LEU A 63 9.63 -10.92 1.26
N TYR A 64 8.76 -10.77 0.26
CA TYR A 64 8.48 -9.48 -0.35
C TYR A 64 7.71 -8.53 0.57
N TYR A 65 8.15 -7.28 0.63
CA TYR A 65 7.40 -6.16 1.22
C TYR A 65 6.44 -5.55 0.20
N ASP A 66 6.91 -5.43 -1.04
CA ASP A 66 6.17 -5.02 -2.23
C ASP A 66 6.81 -5.64 -3.46
N ALA A 67 6.04 -5.77 -4.51
CA ALA A 67 6.54 -6.27 -5.78
C ALA A 67 5.58 -5.95 -6.93
N VAL A 68 6.08 -6.09 -8.15
CA VAL A 68 5.31 -6.06 -9.38
C VAL A 68 5.68 -7.27 -10.23
N ASN A 69 4.72 -7.83 -10.93
CA ASN A 69 5.00 -8.87 -11.90
C ASN A 69 5.17 -8.31 -13.32
N GLU A 70 5.67 -9.13 -14.21
CA GLU A 70 5.92 -8.77 -15.61
C GLU A 70 4.67 -8.40 -16.43
N LYS A 71 3.48 -8.57 -15.85
CA LYS A 71 2.18 -8.19 -16.44
C LYS A 71 1.71 -6.81 -15.99
N GLY A 72 2.42 -6.19 -15.03
CA GLY A 72 2.10 -4.88 -14.51
C GLY A 72 1.14 -4.89 -13.30
N LEU A 73 0.84 -6.08 -12.76
CA LEU A 73 0.12 -6.17 -11.48
C LEU A 73 1.10 -5.95 -10.34
N GLY A 74 0.82 -4.95 -9.50
CA GLY A 74 1.62 -4.60 -8.32
C GLY A 74 0.91 -4.92 -7.01
N MET A 75 1.68 -5.21 -5.97
CA MET A 75 1.18 -5.48 -4.62
C MET A 75 2.16 -4.96 -3.56
N ALA A 76 1.64 -4.34 -2.50
CA ALA A 76 2.42 -3.88 -1.36
C ALA A 76 1.75 -4.28 -0.05
N GLY A 77 2.53 -4.78 0.90
CA GLY A 77 2.09 -5.11 2.26
C GLY A 77 2.49 -4.01 3.24
N LEU A 78 1.56 -3.55 4.07
CA LEU A 78 1.76 -2.46 5.04
C LEU A 78 1.33 -2.94 6.42
N ASN A 79 1.98 -2.44 7.47
CA ASN A 79 1.66 -2.78 8.85
C ASN A 79 0.19 -2.44 9.20
N PHE A 80 -0.48 -3.42 9.80
CA PHE A 80 -1.88 -3.35 10.21
C PHE A 80 -2.05 -3.93 11.63
N VAL A 81 -1.21 -3.45 12.53
CA VAL A 81 -1.03 -3.98 13.88
C VAL A 81 -2.31 -3.85 14.71
N GLY A 82 -2.69 -4.94 15.38
CA GLY A 82 -3.88 -5.02 16.22
C GLY A 82 -5.19 -5.23 15.46
N ASN A 83 -5.19 -5.12 14.13
CA ASN A 83 -6.38 -5.36 13.30
C ASN A 83 -6.25 -6.63 12.44
N ALA A 84 -5.04 -6.98 12.01
CA ALA A 84 -4.83 -8.18 11.22
C ALA A 84 -5.19 -9.44 12.03
N CYS A 85 -6.02 -10.30 11.43
CA CYS A 85 -6.43 -11.57 11.99
C CYS A 85 -6.45 -12.62 10.89
N TYR A 86 -5.61 -13.64 11.02
CA TYR A 86 -5.46 -14.71 10.04
C TYR A 86 -6.15 -15.98 10.50
N ALA A 87 -6.54 -16.82 9.56
CA ALA A 87 -7.04 -18.14 9.87
C ALA A 87 -5.93 -18.97 10.56
N PRO A 88 -6.26 -19.75 11.62
CA PRO A 88 -5.26 -20.55 12.31
C PRO A 88 -4.76 -21.72 11.46
N GLU A 89 -5.61 -22.24 10.55
CA GLU A 89 -5.35 -23.44 9.77
C GLU A 89 -5.89 -23.33 8.34
N ALA A 90 -5.45 -24.23 7.49
CA ALA A 90 -5.98 -24.40 6.14
C ALA A 90 -7.45 -24.82 6.16
N ALA A 91 -8.24 -24.32 5.23
CA ALA A 91 -9.64 -24.66 5.06
C ALA A 91 -9.84 -25.55 3.83
N ALA A 92 -10.56 -26.64 4.01
CA ALA A 92 -10.91 -27.55 2.90
C ALA A 92 -11.80 -26.82 1.87
N GLY A 93 -11.53 -27.03 0.57
CA GLY A 93 -12.27 -26.42 -0.52
C GLY A 93 -11.97 -24.92 -0.74
N ARG A 94 -10.95 -24.38 -0.06
CA ARG A 94 -10.45 -23.01 -0.26
C ARG A 94 -9.03 -23.04 -0.83
N ARG A 95 -8.65 -21.95 -1.49
CA ARG A 95 -7.25 -21.68 -1.83
C ARG A 95 -6.55 -21.16 -0.57
N ASN A 96 -5.57 -21.91 -0.07
CA ASN A 96 -4.88 -21.58 1.16
C ASN A 96 -3.52 -20.94 0.86
N ALA A 97 -3.24 -19.80 1.49
CA ALA A 97 -1.94 -19.16 1.44
C ALA A 97 -1.52 -18.74 2.86
N ALA A 98 -0.23 -18.82 3.16
CA ALA A 98 0.31 -18.24 4.38
C ALA A 98 0.61 -16.75 4.17
N GLN A 99 0.54 -15.97 5.24
CA GLN A 99 0.71 -14.51 5.15
C GLN A 99 2.02 -14.10 4.48
N PHE A 100 3.14 -14.77 4.80
CA PHE A 100 4.46 -14.42 4.29
C PHE A 100 4.62 -14.64 2.79
N GLU A 101 3.86 -15.56 2.20
CA GLU A 101 3.89 -15.91 0.77
C GLU A 101 2.81 -15.18 -0.04
N PHE A 102 1.97 -14.35 0.59
CA PHE A 102 0.78 -13.81 -0.05
C PHE A 102 1.09 -12.93 -1.27
N ILE A 103 2.14 -12.10 -1.21
CA ILE A 103 2.58 -11.29 -2.35
C ILE A 103 3.01 -12.18 -3.53
N PRO A 104 4.00 -13.07 -3.41
CA PRO A 104 4.38 -13.93 -4.52
C PRO A 104 3.27 -14.90 -4.93
N TRP A 105 2.39 -15.33 -4.01
CA TRP A 105 1.26 -16.19 -4.34
C TRP A 105 0.25 -15.52 -5.27
N VAL A 106 -0.05 -14.24 -5.09
CA VAL A 106 -0.92 -13.48 -6.00
C VAL A 106 -0.20 -13.17 -7.31
N LEU A 107 1.00 -12.58 -7.23
CA LEU A 107 1.70 -12.03 -8.39
C LEU A 107 2.24 -13.11 -9.34
N SER A 108 2.49 -14.32 -8.86
CA SER A 108 2.91 -15.44 -9.69
C SER A 108 1.82 -15.97 -10.62
N GLN A 109 0.56 -15.81 -10.25
CA GLN A 109 -0.60 -16.43 -10.89
C GLN A 109 -1.51 -15.46 -11.63
N CYS A 110 -1.57 -14.20 -11.20
CA CYS A 110 -2.51 -13.21 -11.72
C CYS A 110 -1.82 -12.22 -12.65
N ALA A 111 -2.35 -12.02 -13.86
CA ALA A 111 -1.89 -11.01 -14.79
C ALA A 111 -2.58 -9.66 -14.56
N THR A 112 -3.79 -9.66 -14.00
CA THR A 112 -4.65 -8.49 -13.88
C THR A 112 -5.30 -8.39 -12.50
N LEU A 113 -5.76 -7.19 -12.17
CA LEU A 113 -6.54 -6.93 -10.95
C LEU A 113 -7.83 -7.76 -10.91
N ALA A 114 -8.46 -8.00 -12.07
CA ALA A 114 -9.66 -8.82 -12.18
C ALA A 114 -9.39 -10.29 -11.83
N GLU A 115 -8.26 -10.85 -12.30
CA GLU A 115 -7.82 -12.21 -11.94
C GLU A 115 -7.47 -12.30 -10.45
N ALA A 116 -6.80 -11.27 -9.90
CA ALA A 116 -6.52 -11.20 -8.47
C ALA A 116 -7.82 -11.22 -7.64
N ARG A 117 -8.84 -10.46 -8.01
CA ARG A 117 -10.16 -10.50 -7.35
C ARG A 117 -10.80 -11.88 -7.37
N ALA A 118 -10.76 -12.57 -8.51
CA ALA A 118 -11.32 -13.91 -8.64
C ALA A 118 -10.57 -14.92 -7.76
N LEU A 119 -9.25 -14.80 -7.68
CA LEU A 119 -8.40 -15.62 -6.81
C LEU A 119 -8.72 -15.36 -5.32
N LEU A 120 -8.81 -14.08 -4.93
CA LEU A 120 -9.10 -13.65 -3.56
C LEU A 120 -10.47 -14.10 -3.05
N ALA A 121 -11.46 -14.26 -3.91
CA ALA A 121 -12.78 -14.77 -3.53
C ALA A 121 -12.74 -16.20 -2.95
N GLN A 122 -11.68 -16.95 -3.28
CA GLN A 122 -11.47 -18.32 -2.80
C GLN A 122 -10.43 -18.40 -1.66
N LEU A 123 -9.80 -17.29 -1.30
CA LEU A 123 -8.68 -17.25 -0.37
C LEU A 123 -9.08 -17.62 1.07
N ASN A 124 -8.26 -18.44 1.69
CA ASN A 124 -8.12 -18.60 3.13
C ASN A 124 -6.69 -18.22 3.51
N LEU A 125 -6.51 -17.05 4.12
CA LEU A 125 -5.21 -16.53 4.49
C LEU A 125 -4.85 -16.94 5.91
N THR A 126 -3.78 -17.73 6.06
CA THR A 126 -3.38 -18.30 7.35
C THR A 126 -2.24 -17.51 8.00
N GLY A 127 -2.20 -17.57 9.34
CA GLY A 127 -1.12 -16.98 10.14
C GLY A 127 0.09 -17.90 10.34
N GLN A 128 0.31 -18.86 9.45
CA GLN A 128 1.48 -19.74 9.55
C GLN A 128 2.76 -18.96 9.36
N PRO A 129 3.74 -19.06 10.27
CA PRO A 129 5.00 -18.35 10.16
C PRO A 129 5.86 -18.94 9.03
N PHE A 130 6.74 -18.11 8.45
CA PHE A 130 7.79 -18.62 7.56
C PHE A 130 8.74 -19.54 8.34
N SER A 131 9.18 -19.10 9.50
CA SER A 131 10.00 -19.87 10.46
C SER A 131 9.81 -19.34 11.87
N SER A 132 10.45 -19.96 12.86
CA SER A 132 10.43 -19.45 14.25
C SER A 132 11.06 -18.06 14.39
N ARG A 133 11.99 -17.69 13.48
CA ARG A 133 12.60 -16.35 13.43
C ARG A 133 11.71 -15.33 12.74
N PHE A 134 10.87 -15.76 11.81
CA PHE A 134 10.00 -14.90 11.00
C PHE A 134 8.54 -15.31 11.23
N PRO A 135 7.90 -14.82 12.30
CA PRO A 135 6.48 -15.02 12.57
C PRO A 135 5.62 -14.31 11.51
N ALA A 136 4.33 -14.63 11.46
CA ALA A 136 3.39 -13.93 10.60
C ALA A 136 3.32 -12.45 11.00
N ALA A 137 3.61 -11.56 10.06
CA ALA A 137 3.49 -10.12 10.26
C ALA A 137 2.03 -9.69 10.16
N GLN A 138 1.64 -8.69 10.95
CA GLN A 138 0.29 -8.13 10.90
C GLN A 138 0.20 -7.10 9.78
N LEU A 139 -0.28 -7.52 8.61
CA LEU A 139 -0.32 -6.71 7.40
C LEU A 139 -1.74 -6.60 6.82
N HIS A 140 -1.92 -5.58 5.99
CA HIS A 140 -2.92 -5.46 4.94
C HIS A 140 -2.24 -5.05 3.63
N TRP A 141 -2.95 -5.14 2.51
CA TRP A 141 -2.30 -5.03 1.20
C TRP A 141 -3.05 -4.12 0.24
N LEU A 142 -2.29 -3.36 -0.53
CA LEU A 142 -2.72 -2.70 -1.74
C LEU A 142 -2.35 -3.58 -2.94
N ILE A 143 -3.31 -3.87 -3.80
CA ILE A 143 -3.08 -4.57 -5.09
C ILE A 143 -3.62 -3.66 -6.19
N ALA A 144 -2.83 -3.43 -7.23
CA ALA A 144 -3.21 -2.50 -8.28
C ALA A 144 -2.59 -2.84 -9.64
N ASP A 145 -3.31 -2.46 -10.68
CA ASP A 145 -2.83 -2.39 -12.05
C ASP A 145 -3.33 -1.09 -12.71
N GLU A 146 -3.14 -0.96 -14.01
CA GLU A 146 -3.60 0.24 -14.75
C GLU A 146 -5.11 0.47 -14.69
N THR A 147 -5.92 -0.54 -14.35
CA THR A 147 -7.38 -0.43 -14.30
C THR A 147 -7.90 0.09 -12.97
N GLY A 148 -7.11 0.01 -11.90
CA GLY A 148 -7.50 0.48 -10.57
C GLY A 148 -6.71 -0.15 -9.42
N ALA A 149 -7.29 -0.04 -8.22
CA ALA A 149 -6.69 -0.56 -7.00
C ALA A 149 -7.74 -1.21 -6.09
N ILE A 150 -7.29 -2.17 -5.29
CA ILE A 150 -8.06 -2.78 -4.20
C ILE A 150 -7.22 -2.86 -2.94
N VAL A 151 -7.90 -2.82 -1.81
CA VAL A 151 -7.30 -3.11 -0.50
C VAL A 151 -7.78 -4.45 0.01
N VAL A 152 -6.85 -5.25 0.51
CA VAL A 152 -7.13 -6.56 1.12
C VAL A 152 -6.79 -6.50 2.59
N GLU A 153 -7.77 -6.77 3.44
CA GLU A 153 -7.63 -6.83 4.90
C GLU A 153 -8.12 -8.18 5.41
N SER A 154 -7.28 -8.90 6.13
CA SER A 154 -7.68 -10.09 6.87
C SER A 154 -7.94 -9.70 8.32
N VAL A 155 -9.19 -9.71 8.71
CA VAL A 155 -9.69 -9.27 10.03
C VAL A 155 -10.48 -10.37 10.72
N ALA A 156 -10.93 -10.17 11.96
CA ALA A 156 -11.70 -11.17 12.72
C ALA A 156 -12.92 -11.73 11.96
N GLY A 157 -13.48 -10.96 11.02
CA GLY A 157 -14.58 -11.41 10.14
C GLY A 157 -14.11 -12.06 8.83
N GLY A 158 -12.86 -12.50 8.72
CA GLY A 158 -12.24 -13.08 7.52
C GLY A 158 -11.65 -12.05 6.55
N VAL A 159 -11.25 -12.52 5.39
CA VAL A 159 -10.66 -11.65 4.34
C VAL A 159 -11.72 -10.73 3.75
N LYS A 160 -11.40 -9.45 3.69
CA LYS A 160 -12.20 -8.40 3.07
C LYS A 160 -11.42 -7.80 1.90
N VAL A 161 -12.13 -7.51 0.82
CA VAL A 161 -11.58 -6.87 -0.36
C VAL A 161 -12.41 -5.63 -0.64
N TYR A 162 -11.76 -4.48 -0.69
CA TYR A 162 -12.40 -3.18 -0.90
C TYR A 162 -11.90 -2.56 -2.20
N ASP A 163 -12.78 -1.89 -2.93
CA ASP A 163 -12.36 -0.99 -4.01
C ASP A 163 -11.65 0.22 -3.41
N ASP A 164 -10.52 0.59 -3.99
CA ASP A 164 -9.76 1.76 -3.56
C ASP A 164 -9.74 2.86 -4.64
N PRO A 165 -10.76 3.73 -4.65
CA PRO A 165 -10.79 4.86 -5.57
C PRO A 165 -9.75 5.93 -5.24
N ALA A 166 -9.25 5.98 -3.99
CA ALA A 166 -8.20 6.89 -3.61
C ALA A 166 -6.82 6.43 -4.15
N GLY A 167 -6.65 5.13 -4.42
CA GLY A 167 -5.39 4.53 -4.86
C GLY A 167 -4.26 4.70 -3.83
N VAL A 168 -4.59 4.67 -2.55
CA VAL A 168 -3.69 4.92 -1.42
C VAL A 168 -3.98 3.96 -0.29
N LEU A 169 -2.95 3.42 0.33
CA LEU A 169 -3.04 2.68 1.57
C LEU A 169 -1.94 3.17 2.54
N THR A 170 -2.31 3.33 3.80
CA THR A 170 -1.35 3.60 4.88
C THR A 170 -1.37 2.46 5.90
N ASN A 171 -1.52 2.74 7.17
CA ASN A 171 -1.58 1.72 8.23
C ASN A 171 -2.99 1.72 8.86
N ASN A 172 -3.08 1.62 10.21
CA ASN A 172 -4.35 1.76 10.94
C ASN A 172 -4.99 3.15 10.75
N PRO A 173 -6.28 3.30 10.84
CA PRO A 173 -7.32 2.29 11.09
C PRO A 173 -7.66 1.47 9.84
N PRO A 174 -8.61 0.50 9.92
CA PRO A 174 -9.13 -0.23 8.76
C PRO A 174 -9.54 0.69 7.61
N PHE A 175 -9.33 0.22 6.38
CA PHE A 175 -9.52 1.00 5.16
C PHE A 175 -10.88 1.70 5.04
N PRO A 176 -12.03 1.07 5.38
CA PRO A 176 -13.32 1.78 5.34
C PRO A 176 -13.38 3.00 6.26
N GLN A 177 -12.68 2.98 7.39
CA GLN A 177 -12.61 4.12 8.30
C GLN A 177 -11.70 5.22 7.74
N GLN A 178 -10.60 4.86 7.08
CA GLN A 178 -9.75 5.83 6.39
C GLN A 178 -10.53 6.52 5.26
N MET A 179 -11.26 5.78 4.44
CA MET A 179 -12.11 6.34 3.40
C MET A 179 -13.21 7.23 3.99
N PHE A 180 -13.86 6.81 5.08
CA PHE A 180 -14.87 7.62 5.76
C PHE A 180 -14.27 8.94 6.26
N SER A 181 -13.06 8.94 6.78
CA SER A 181 -12.40 10.15 7.31
C SER A 181 -12.17 11.23 6.26
N LEU A 182 -12.08 10.87 4.96
CA LEU A 182 -11.94 11.83 3.87
C LEU A 182 -13.12 12.82 3.79
N ASN A 183 -14.30 12.47 4.33
CA ASN A 183 -15.43 13.40 4.40
C ASN A 183 -15.10 14.68 5.20
N ASN A 184 -14.17 14.62 6.14
CA ASN A 184 -13.73 15.80 6.90
C ASN A 184 -12.93 16.78 6.04
N TYR A 185 -12.47 16.38 4.88
CA TYR A 185 -11.58 17.13 4.00
C TYR A 185 -12.25 17.56 2.68
N MET A 186 -13.57 17.42 2.55
CA MET A 186 -14.31 17.77 1.31
C MET A 186 -14.18 19.25 0.91
N HIS A 187 -13.80 20.13 1.84
CA HIS A 187 -13.56 21.55 1.59
C HIS A 187 -12.21 21.83 0.93
N LEU A 188 -11.29 20.87 0.93
CA LEU A 188 -9.96 21.05 0.34
C LEU A 188 -10.03 21.15 -1.19
N SER A 189 -9.24 22.03 -1.74
CA SER A 189 -9.18 22.30 -3.17
C SER A 189 -7.78 22.75 -3.59
N PRO A 190 -7.31 22.41 -4.81
CA PRO A 190 -6.11 23.03 -5.37
C PRO A 190 -6.34 24.49 -5.78
N ARG A 191 -7.58 24.98 -5.78
CA ARG A 191 -7.96 26.36 -6.13
C ARG A 191 -7.91 27.24 -4.89
N GLN A 192 -7.79 28.55 -5.10
CA GLN A 192 -7.96 29.53 -4.02
C GLN A 192 -9.39 29.51 -3.49
N PRO A 193 -9.59 29.62 -2.17
CA PRO A 193 -10.93 29.65 -1.60
C PRO A 193 -11.63 30.97 -1.86
N GLU A 194 -12.95 30.91 -1.95
CA GLU A 194 -13.83 32.07 -1.88
C GLU A 194 -14.18 32.37 -0.41
N ASN A 195 -14.58 33.62 -0.14
CA ASN A 195 -15.03 33.97 1.19
C ASN A 195 -16.47 33.42 1.45
N LEU A 196 -16.52 32.22 2.00
CA LEU A 196 -17.77 31.56 2.44
C LEU A 196 -18.04 31.78 3.95
N PHE A 197 -17.13 32.47 4.66
CA PHE A 197 -17.26 32.66 6.10
C PHE A 197 -18.40 33.60 6.45
N SER A 198 -18.43 34.80 5.88
CA SER A 198 -19.53 35.78 6.01
C SER A 198 -19.37 36.87 4.97
N ALA A 199 -20.50 37.26 4.34
CA ALA A 199 -20.56 38.44 3.48
C ALA A 199 -20.33 39.75 4.23
N ALA A 200 -20.53 39.77 5.55
CA ALA A 200 -20.30 40.94 6.39
C ALA A 200 -18.82 41.25 6.66
N LEU A 201 -17.93 40.28 6.38
CA LEU A 201 -16.49 40.42 6.56
C LEU A 201 -15.78 40.34 5.21
N PRO A 202 -15.06 41.41 4.80
CA PRO A 202 -14.33 41.42 3.52
C PRO A 202 -13.01 40.64 3.62
N LEU A 203 -13.10 39.32 3.81
CA LEU A 203 -11.94 38.45 3.88
C LEU A 203 -11.40 38.17 2.50
N SER A 204 -10.06 38.13 2.37
CA SER A 204 -9.36 37.85 1.12
C SER A 204 -8.20 36.88 1.34
N THR A 205 -7.78 36.20 0.28
CA THR A 205 -6.61 35.34 0.31
C THR A 205 -5.33 36.17 0.42
N TYR A 206 -4.40 35.74 1.29
CA TYR A 206 -3.14 36.43 1.52
C TYR A 206 -1.93 35.68 0.89
N SER A 207 -2.12 34.43 0.44
CA SER A 207 -1.09 33.63 -0.22
C SER A 207 -1.70 32.62 -1.19
N ARG A 208 -0.86 32.03 -2.05
CA ARG A 208 -1.24 30.89 -2.87
C ARG A 208 -1.36 29.62 -2.01
N GLY A 209 -2.14 28.63 -2.46
CA GLY A 209 -2.30 27.33 -1.79
C GLY A 209 -3.29 27.31 -0.64
N MET A 210 -4.00 28.41 -0.37
CA MET A 210 -4.96 28.49 0.74
C MET A 210 -6.16 27.56 0.58
N GLY A 211 -6.44 27.03 -0.61
CA GLY A 211 -7.48 26.01 -0.79
C GLY A 211 -7.16 24.68 -0.09
N ALA A 212 -5.90 24.45 0.28
CA ALA A 212 -5.48 23.29 1.05
C ALA A 212 -5.36 23.57 2.57
N LEU A 213 -5.90 24.69 3.07
CA LEU A 213 -5.92 24.95 4.51
C LEU A 213 -6.72 23.88 5.25
N GLY A 214 -6.07 23.26 6.24
CA GLY A 214 -6.63 22.12 6.97
C GLY A 214 -6.18 20.75 6.43
N LEU A 215 -5.38 20.70 5.36
CA LEU A 215 -4.72 19.46 4.97
C LEU A 215 -3.79 19.02 6.12
N PRO A 216 -3.96 17.79 6.67
CA PRO A 216 -3.22 17.40 7.86
C PRO A 216 -1.72 17.25 7.57
N GLY A 217 -0.88 17.76 8.46
CA GLY A 217 0.58 17.77 8.32
C GLY A 217 1.32 16.80 9.23
N ASP A 218 0.63 16.17 10.19
CA ASP A 218 1.24 15.23 11.12
C ASP A 218 1.55 13.88 10.44
N LEU A 219 2.35 13.03 11.12
CA LEU A 219 2.86 11.78 10.59
C LEU A 219 1.94 10.58 10.85
N SER A 220 0.78 10.77 11.49
CA SER A 220 -0.16 9.67 11.74
C SER A 220 -0.67 9.04 10.43
N SER A 221 -1.05 7.78 10.52
CA SER A 221 -1.53 7.03 9.37
C SER A 221 -2.73 7.68 8.67
N ALA A 222 -3.73 8.14 9.44
CA ALA A 222 -4.92 8.79 8.88
C ALA A 222 -4.59 10.14 8.20
N SER A 223 -3.67 10.90 8.76
CA SER A 223 -3.21 12.17 8.19
C SER A 223 -2.41 11.96 6.90
N ARG A 224 -1.53 10.96 6.88
CA ARG A 224 -0.80 10.56 5.67
C ARG A 224 -1.74 10.07 4.58
N PHE A 225 -2.76 9.29 4.93
CA PHE A 225 -3.77 8.83 3.99
C PHE A 225 -4.49 10.02 3.32
N ALA A 226 -5.02 10.95 4.11
CA ALA A 226 -5.71 12.12 3.57
C ALA A 226 -4.78 13.00 2.72
N ARG A 227 -3.54 13.21 3.16
CA ARG A 227 -2.54 14.03 2.46
C ARG A 227 -2.14 13.43 1.12
N VAL A 228 -1.84 12.12 1.08
CA VAL A 228 -1.46 11.45 -0.17
C VAL A 228 -2.66 11.32 -1.10
N ALA A 229 -3.86 11.03 -0.59
CA ALA A 229 -5.07 10.98 -1.41
C ALA A 229 -5.32 12.35 -2.08
N PHE A 230 -5.27 13.45 -1.32
CA PHE A 230 -5.40 14.81 -1.88
C PHE A 230 -4.32 15.11 -2.92
N THR A 231 -3.05 14.86 -2.58
CA THR A 231 -1.92 15.15 -3.45
C THR A 231 -2.00 14.34 -4.73
N ARG A 232 -2.22 13.03 -4.64
CA ARG A 232 -2.34 12.13 -5.78
C ARG A 232 -3.46 12.51 -6.74
N LEU A 233 -4.64 12.80 -6.20
CA LEU A 233 -5.84 13.07 -7.01
C LEU A 233 -5.79 14.45 -7.69
N ASN A 234 -4.98 15.39 -7.17
CA ASN A 234 -4.87 16.75 -7.69
C ASN A 234 -3.54 17.03 -8.40
N SER A 235 -2.55 16.14 -8.31
CA SER A 235 -1.26 16.30 -8.96
C SER A 235 -1.38 16.15 -10.48
N ARG A 236 -0.52 16.86 -11.18
CA ARG A 236 -0.34 16.77 -12.64
C ARG A 236 1.13 16.57 -12.94
N SER A 237 1.45 15.74 -13.92
CA SER A 237 2.79 15.61 -14.46
C SER A 237 2.85 16.12 -15.90
N GLY A 238 4.05 16.27 -16.43
CA GLY A 238 4.28 16.36 -17.87
C GLY A 238 3.97 15.02 -18.56
N GLU A 239 4.17 14.99 -19.88
CA GLU A 239 3.81 13.82 -20.72
C GLU A 239 4.89 12.73 -20.72
N GLY A 240 6.13 13.06 -20.30
CA GLY A 240 7.26 12.15 -20.29
C GLY A 240 7.26 11.19 -19.11
N GLU A 241 7.91 10.03 -19.28
CA GLU A 241 8.12 9.06 -18.19
C GLU A 241 8.89 9.71 -17.03
N ALA A 242 9.97 10.45 -17.30
CA ALA A 242 10.76 11.14 -16.29
C ALA A 242 9.93 12.13 -15.47
N ASP A 243 9.03 12.89 -16.13
CA ASP A 243 8.12 13.81 -15.46
C ASP A 243 7.15 13.07 -14.55
N SER A 244 6.60 11.96 -15.04
CA SER A 244 5.64 11.14 -14.30
C SER A 244 6.29 10.47 -13.08
N VAL A 245 7.47 9.90 -13.23
CA VAL A 245 8.26 9.34 -12.14
C VAL A 245 8.64 10.41 -11.12
N GLY A 246 9.14 11.56 -11.58
CA GLY A 246 9.45 12.70 -10.70
C GLY A 246 8.24 13.17 -9.92
N GLN A 247 7.08 13.31 -10.57
CA GLN A 247 5.84 13.69 -9.91
C GLN A 247 5.36 12.62 -8.90
N PHE A 248 5.54 11.34 -9.22
CA PHE A 248 5.18 10.27 -8.30
C PHE A 248 6.05 10.29 -7.03
N PHE A 249 7.35 10.55 -7.16
CA PHE A 249 8.22 10.77 -6.00
C PHE A 249 7.80 11.99 -5.18
N HIS A 250 7.34 13.08 -5.80
CA HIS A 250 6.79 14.23 -5.06
C HIS A 250 5.50 13.87 -4.30
N ILE A 251 4.65 12.99 -4.85
CA ILE A 251 3.46 12.49 -4.14
C ILE A 251 3.89 11.73 -2.90
N LEU A 252 4.80 10.77 -3.01
CA LEU A 252 5.32 10.00 -1.89
C LEU A 252 6.14 10.87 -0.91
N GLY A 253 6.92 11.82 -1.42
CA GLY A 253 7.68 12.78 -0.63
C GLY A 253 6.81 13.66 0.27
N SER A 254 5.51 13.82 -0.04
CA SER A 254 4.59 14.55 0.82
C SER A 254 4.37 13.90 2.19
N VAL A 255 4.75 12.63 2.36
CA VAL A 255 4.64 11.84 3.61
C VAL A 255 5.96 11.23 4.05
N GLU A 256 7.06 11.74 3.52
CA GLU A 256 8.40 11.34 3.92
C GLU A 256 8.60 11.60 5.42
N GLN A 257 9.16 10.62 6.11
CA GLN A 257 9.42 10.68 7.54
C GLN A 257 10.80 11.32 7.79
N GLN A 258 10.85 12.34 8.62
CA GLN A 258 12.10 12.93 9.06
C GLN A 258 12.59 12.21 10.31
N ARG A 259 13.82 11.73 10.27
CA ARG A 259 14.43 11.03 11.42
C ARG A 259 14.32 11.87 12.70
N GLY A 260 13.79 11.26 13.75
CA GLY A 260 13.57 11.90 15.04
C GLY A 260 12.20 12.56 15.20
N CYS A 261 11.40 12.73 14.12
CA CYS A 261 10.06 13.30 14.21
C CYS A 261 8.97 12.28 14.56
N CYS A 262 9.27 10.98 14.45
CA CYS A 262 8.42 9.89 14.91
C CYS A 262 9.22 8.93 15.77
N GLN A 263 9.15 9.09 17.09
CA GLN A 263 9.87 8.26 18.04
C GLN A 263 9.12 6.95 18.30
N VAL A 264 9.86 5.84 18.27
CA VAL A 264 9.39 4.48 18.55
C VAL A 264 10.16 3.95 19.77
N GLY A 265 9.49 3.83 20.91
CA GLY A 265 10.16 3.50 22.18
C GLY A 265 11.10 4.60 22.63
N ASP A 266 12.11 4.25 23.42
CA ASP A 266 13.04 5.22 24.00
C ASP A 266 14.20 5.60 23.05
N ASP A 267 14.62 4.69 22.18
CA ASP A 267 15.82 4.84 21.34
C ASP A 267 15.58 4.67 19.82
N GLY A 268 14.34 4.35 19.40
CA GLY A 268 14.00 4.11 18.01
C GLY A 268 13.32 5.31 17.33
N TYR A 269 13.58 5.49 16.04
CA TYR A 269 12.90 6.48 15.18
C TYR A 269 12.51 5.85 13.86
N GLU A 270 11.31 6.12 13.39
CA GLU A 270 10.96 5.82 11.99
C GLU A 270 11.65 6.80 11.03
N ILE A 271 12.08 6.29 9.89
CA ILE A 271 12.77 7.01 8.81
C ILE A 271 12.22 6.62 7.45
#